data_3eb80265b64778f91b8a73b8da522c3b
#
_entry.id   3eb80265b64778f91b8a73b8da522c3b
#
_cell.length_a   1.000
_cell.length_b   1.000
_cell.length_c   1.000
_cell.angle_alpha   90.00
_cell.angle_beta   90.00
_cell.angle_gamma   90.00
#
_symmetry.space_group_name_H-M   'P 1'
#
loop_
_entity.id
_entity.type
_entity.pdbx_description
1 polymer ?
#
loop_
_entity_poly.entity_id
_entity_poly.type
_entity_poly.pdbx_seq_one_letter_code
_entity_poly.pdbx_strand_id
1 'polypeptide(L)'
;KAEAMTTDAHMDRSAYLARLRSTPEFWDIIVIGGGATGLGTALEAVSRGYRTLLLEQDDFAKATSSRSTKLVHGGVRYLQQGNVSLVMEALRERGRLLANAPHVAHNLPFVVPIYDWWEGPFYGVGMTPYDLLAGQLGLGPSQLLPRQETPPRLPNIEAKGLRNGVIYHDGQFDDARLAICLARTIADKGGVPLNHVRVTELRKRGGNVVGVRACDVETGEAFELDARVVVNATGIFSDDVRQM
;
A
#
# COMPACT_ATOMS: atom_id res chain seq x y z
N LYS A 1 -23.09 4.79 -29.53
CA LYS A 1 -23.34 5.91 -28.59
C LYS A 1 -22.93 5.42 -27.22
N ALA A 2 -21.72 5.78 -26.78
CA ALA A 2 -21.30 5.59 -25.41
C ALA A 2 -22.05 6.65 -24.58
N GLU A 3 -22.96 6.20 -23.71
CA GLU A 3 -23.46 7.07 -22.66
C GLU A 3 -22.27 7.47 -21.78
N ALA A 4 -22.05 8.78 -21.68
CA ALA A 4 -21.11 9.35 -20.73
C ALA A 4 -21.62 8.95 -19.34
N MET A 5 -20.92 8.01 -18.69
CA MET A 5 -21.09 7.76 -17.28
C MET A 5 -20.76 9.07 -16.56
N THR A 6 -21.77 9.66 -15.97
CA THR A 6 -21.63 10.83 -15.10
C THR A 6 -20.67 10.51 -13.98
N THR A 7 -19.62 11.29 -13.89
CA THR A 7 -18.45 11.14 -13.02
C THR A 7 -18.74 11.53 -11.57
N ASP A 8 -19.77 10.99 -10.95
CA ASP A 8 -20.11 11.26 -9.54
C ASP A 8 -20.50 10.00 -8.77
N ALA A 9 -19.86 8.86 -9.04
CA ALA A 9 -19.86 7.76 -8.10
C ALA A 9 -18.92 8.10 -6.93
N HIS A 10 -19.29 9.14 -6.17
CA HIS A 10 -18.67 9.43 -4.90
C HIS A 10 -18.85 8.22 -3.99
N MET A 11 -17.81 7.90 -3.17
CA MET A 11 -17.92 6.96 -2.07
C MET A 11 -18.99 7.47 -1.10
N ASP A 12 -20.26 7.22 -1.42
CA ASP A 12 -21.39 7.61 -0.58
C ASP A 12 -21.63 6.51 0.46
N ARG A 13 -21.12 6.76 1.67
CA ARG A 13 -21.28 5.85 2.80
C ARG A 13 -22.76 5.56 3.08
N SER A 14 -23.63 6.56 2.97
CA SER A 14 -25.07 6.41 3.24
C SER A 14 -25.73 5.49 2.21
N ALA A 15 -25.36 5.62 0.94
CA ALA A 15 -25.84 4.72 -0.13
C ALA A 15 -25.33 3.29 0.09
N TYR A 16 -24.08 3.10 0.52
CA TYR A 16 -23.53 1.79 0.84
C TYR A 16 -24.24 1.13 2.02
N LEU A 17 -24.51 1.86 3.12
CA LEU A 17 -25.27 1.34 4.25
C LEU A 17 -26.72 1.00 3.82
N ALA A 18 -27.37 1.84 3.02
CA ALA A 18 -28.68 1.54 2.47
C ALA A 18 -28.68 0.25 1.63
N ARG A 19 -27.64 0.02 0.84
CA ARG A 19 -27.45 -1.24 0.08
C ARG A 19 -27.34 -2.45 1.00
N LEU A 20 -26.61 -2.35 2.11
CA LEU A 20 -26.50 -3.45 3.09
C LEU A 20 -27.83 -3.75 3.77
N ARG A 21 -28.74 -2.76 3.94
CA ARG A 21 -30.07 -2.91 4.53
C ARG A 21 -31.09 -3.54 3.59
N SER A 22 -31.02 -3.17 2.31
CA SER A 22 -32.15 -3.40 1.38
C SER A 22 -32.22 -4.81 0.81
N THR A 23 -31.13 -5.57 0.82
CA THR A 23 -31.10 -6.91 0.23
C THR A 23 -30.04 -7.75 0.94
N PRO A 24 -30.36 -8.99 1.37
CA PRO A 24 -29.33 -9.94 1.79
C PRO A 24 -28.47 -10.27 0.56
N GLU A 25 -27.49 -9.41 0.27
CA GLU A 25 -26.58 -9.59 -0.84
C GLU A 25 -25.54 -10.64 -0.46
N PHE A 26 -25.37 -11.63 -1.32
CA PHE A 26 -24.31 -12.62 -1.17
C PHE A 26 -23.04 -12.10 -1.85
N TRP A 27 -22.01 -11.82 -1.06
CA TRP A 27 -20.73 -11.33 -1.54
C TRP A 27 -19.84 -12.46 -2.03
N ASP A 28 -19.10 -12.23 -3.10
CA ASP A 28 -18.08 -13.18 -3.49
C ASP A 28 -16.89 -13.09 -2.52
N ILE A 29 -16.53 -11.86 -2.14
CA ILE A 29 -15.42 -11.61 -1.22
C ILE A 29 -15.79 -10.50 -0.23
N ILE A 30 -15.60 -10.76 1.08
CA ILE A 30 -15.55 -9.73 2.11
C ILE A 30 -14.11 -9.59 2.57
N VAL A 31 -13.57 -8.37 2.53
CA VAL A 31 -12.24 -8.03 3.03
C VAL A 31 -12.39 -7.26 4.34
N ILE A 32 -11.74 -7.74 5.39
CA ILE A 32 -11.72 -7.10 6.71
C ILE A 32 -10.41 -6.31 6.85
N GLY A 33 -10.52 -4.99 6.98
CA GLY A 33 -9.40 -4.07 7.14
C GLY A 33 -9.16 -3.18 5.91
N GLY A 34 -9.17 -1.87 6.12
CA GLY A 34 -8.98 -0.82 5.12
C GLY A 34 -7.55 -0.27 5.06
N GLY A 35 -6.55 -1.07 5.41
CA GLY A 35 -5.14 -0.77 5.18
C GLY A 35 -4.69 -1.09 3.75
N ALA A 36 -3.41 -0.87 3.44
CA ALA A 36 -2.85 -1.09 2.10
C ALA A 36 -3.11 -2.50 1.57
N THR A 37 -2.95 -3.53 2.42
CA THR A 37 -3.20 -4.94 2.05
C THR A 37 -4.67 -5.17 1.71
N GLY A 38 -5.59 -4.70 2.55
CA GLY A 38 -7.03 -4.90 2.33
C GLY A 38 -7.53 -4.14 1.12
N LEU A 39 -7.13 -2.87 0.97
CA LEU A 39 -7.48 -2.06 -0.21
C LEU A 39 -6.92 -2.66 -1.50
N GLY A 40 -5.66 -3.11 -1.49
CA GLY A 40 -5.07 -3.80 -2.64
C GLY A 40 -5.81 -5.09 -3.00
N THR A 41 -6.14 -5.91 -1.99
CA THR A 41 -6.91 -7.16 -2.17
C THR A 41 -8.31 -6.87 -2.74
N ALA A 42 -9.01 -5.88 -2.19
CA ALA A 42 -10.35 -5.52 -2.66
C ALA A 42 -10.32 -4.96 -4.08
N LEU A 43 -9.32 -4.12 -4.42
CA LEU A 43 -9.14 -3.60 -5.77
C LEU A 43 -8.88 -4.72 -6.78
N GLU A 44 -8.02 -5.65 -6.45
CA GLU A 44 -7.74 -6.81 -7.30
C GLU A 44 -8.99 -7.66 -7.50
N ALA A 45 -9.74 -7.93 -6.44
CA ALA A 45 -10.96 -8.70 -6.48
C ALA A 45 -12.03 -8.04 -7.38
N VAL A 46 -12.32 -6.76 -7.16
CA VAL A 46 -13.33 -6.04 -7.97
C VAL A 46 -12.88 -5.89 -9.42
N SER A 47 -11.58 -5.73 -9.67
CA SER A 47 -11.03 -5.64 -11.04
C SER A 47 -11.19 -6.96 -11.82
N ARG A 48 -11.32 -8.08 -11.12
CA ARG A 48 -11.63 -9.40 -11.69
C ARG A 48 -13.14 -9.67 -11.79
N GLY A 49 -13.99 -8.71 -11.43
CA GLY A 49 -15.44 -8.84 -11.51
C GLY A 49 -16.10 -9.51 -10.31
N TYR A 50 -15.39 -9.73 -9.20
CA TYR A 50 -15.99 -10.26 -7.99
C TYR A 50 -16.79 -9.17 -7.25
N ARG A 51 -17.97 -9.52 -6.75
CA ARG A 51 -18.74 -8.66 -5.83
C ARG A 51 -18.00 -8.55 -4.52
N THR A 52 -17.40 -7.39 -4.28
CA THR A 52 -16.45 -7.20 -3.19
C THR A 52 -16.94 -6.14 -2.23
N LEU A 53 -16.97 -6.50 -0.95
CA LEU A 53 -17.21 -5.61 0.18
C LEU A 53 -15.92 -5.51 1.00
N LEU A 54 -15.48 -4.29 1.31
CA LEU A 54 -14.40 -4.06 2.25
C LEU A 54 -14.96 -3.33 3.47
N LEU A 55 -14.65 -3.84 4.66
CA LEU A 55 -15.08 -3.29 5.94
C LEU A 55 -13.87 -2.82 6.75
N GLU A 56 -13.88 -1.55 7.12
CA GLU A 56 -12.87 -0.92 7.98
C GLU A 56 -13.55 -0.34 9.24
N GLN A 57 -13.02 -0.66 10.40
CA GLN A 57 -13.62 -0.24 11.68
C GLN A 57 -13.41 1.24 12.01
N ASP A 58 -12.33 1.83 11.50
CA ASP A 58 -11.99 3.24 11.64
C ASP A 58 -12.07 3.93 10.27
N ASP A 59 -11.19 4.86 10.00
CA ASP A 59 -10.99 5.41 8.66
C ASP A 59 -9.93 4.63 7.89
N PHE A 60 -9.95 4.73 6.56
CA PHE A 60 -8.98 4.03 5.71
C PHE A 60 -7.54 4.39 6.08
N ALA A 61 -6.68 3.39 6.07
CA ALA A 61 -5.27 3.50 6.40
C ALA A 61 -4.95 4.01 7.83
N LYS A 62 -5.90 4.04 8.75
CA LYS A 62 -5.75 4.59 10.11
C LYS A 62 -4.56 4.03 10.89
N ALA A 63 -4.23 2.76 10.72
CA ALA A 63 -3.13 2.09 11.41
C ALA A 63 -1.78 2.26 10.68
N THR A 64 -1.08 1.18 10.39
CA THR A 64 0.28 1.15 9.81
C THR A 64 0.35 1.85 8.45
N SER A 65 -0.70 1.75 7.63
CA SER A 65 -0.67 2.16 6.22
C SER A 65 -0.58 3.67 5.99
N SER A 66 -0.83 4.51 7.00
CA SER A 66 -0.59 5.96 6.94
C SER A 66 0.58 6.42 7.83
N ARG A 67 1.26 5.46 8.46
CA ARG A 67 2.38 5.71 9.39
C ARG A 67 3.68 5.06 8.92
N SER A 68 3.81 4.88 7.61
CA SER A 68 5.01 4.39 6.97
C SER A 68 6.08 5.48 6.90
N THR A 69 7.27 5.15 6.48
CA THR A 69 8.34 6.12 6.19
C THR A 69 8.07 6.93 4.91
N LYS A 70 6.93 6.73 4.25
CA LYS A 70 6.56 7.36 2.97
C LYS A 70 7.50 6.96 1.81
N LEU A 71 8.17 5.84 1.93
CA LEU A 71 9.11 5.35 0.94
C LEU A 71 8.62 4.03 0.35
N VAL A 72 8.59 3.97 -0.97
CA VAL A 72 8.46 2.73 -1.73
C VAL A 72 9.81 2.43 -2.36
N HIS A 73 10.51 1.47 -1.78
CA HIS A 73 11.93 1.25 -2.06
C HIS A 73 12.22 -0.21 -2.45
N GLY A 74 13.30 -0.40 -3.21
CA GLY A 74 13.76 -1.71 -3.62
C GLY A 74 14.47 -2.51 -2.52
N GLY A 75 14.71 -1.89 -1.35
CA GLY A 75 15.27 -2.59 -0.19
C GLY A 75 16.75 -2.95 -0.34
N VAL A 76 17.62 -1.98 -0.60
CA VAL A 76 19.09 -2.17 -0.74
C VAL A 76 19.69 -3.05 0.37
N ARG A 77 19.15 -2.96 1.61
CA ARG A 77 19.63 -3.79 2.73
C ARG A 77 19.41 -5.30 2.51
N TYR A 78 18.37 -5.69 1.78
CA TYR A 78 18.13 -7.11 1.45
C TYR A 78 19.12 -7.63 0.42
N LEU A 79 19.67 -6.76 -0.42
CA LEU A 79 20.74 -7.13 -1.33
C LEU A 79 22.02 -7.52 -0.55
N GLN A 80 22.32 -6.80 0.54
CA GLN A 80 23.44 -7.15 1.45
C GLN A 80 23.23 -8.50 2.13
N GLN A 81 21.99 -8.94 2.31
CA GLN A 81 21.62 -10.23 2.87
C GLN A 81 21.54 -11.34 1.81
N GLY A 82 21.85 -11.05 0.55
CA GLY A 82 21.80 -12.00 -0.57
C GLY A 82 20.39 -12.30 -1.08
N ASN A 83 19.35 -11.60 -0.62
CA ASN A 83 17.97 -11.84 -1.06
C ASN A 83 17.64 -11.05 -2.35
N VAL A 84 18.22 -11.49 -3.46
CA VAL A 84 18.09 -10.84 -4.76
C VAL A 84 16.64 -10.91 -5.29
N SER A 85 15.93 -12.02 -5.06
CA SER A 85 14.54 -12.18 -5.54
C SER A 85 13.60 -11.14 -4.94
N LEU A 86 13.70 -10.90 -3.64
CA LEU A 86 12.89 -9.88 -2.94
C LEU A 86 13.20 -8.47 -3.46
N VAL A 87 14.48 -8.18 -3.72
CA VAL A 87 14.89 -6.87 -4.27
C VAL A 87 14.30 -6.68 -5.67
N MET A 88 14.38 -7.69 -6.53
CA MET A 88 13.80 -7.62 -7.89
C MET A 88 12.28 -7.41 -7.85
N GLU A 89 11.58 -8.11 -6.97
CA GLU A 89 10.14 -7.95 -6.80
C GLU A 89 9.79 -6.54 -6.31
N ALA A 90 10.47 -6.06 -5.26
CA ALA A 90 10.27 -4.73 -4.71
C ALA A 90 10.55 -3.61 -5.75
N LEU A 91 11.60 -3.74 -6.55
CA LEU A 91 11.92 -2.79 -7.63
C LEU A 91 10.85 -2.78 -8.73
N ARG A 92 10.30 -3.94 -9.09
CA ARG A 92 9.19 -4.04 -10.06
C ARG A 92 7.92 -3.38 -9.52
N GLU A 93 7.55 -3.69 -8.27
CA GLU A 93 6.36 -3.11 -7.66
C GLU A 93 6.50 -1.60 -7.45
N ARG A 94 7.68 -1.11 -7.08
CA ARG A 94 8.00 0.32 -7.05
C ARG A 94 7.75 0.98 -8.41
N GLY A 95 8.30 0.40 -9.47
CA GLY A 95 8.12 0.93 -10.83
C GLY A 95 6.66 0.91 -11.28
N ARG A 96 5.91 -0.15 -10.96
CA ARG A 96 4.46 -0.23 -11.22
C ARG A 96 3.68 0.85 -10.47
N LEU A 97 4.00 1.08 -9.19
CA LEU A 97 3.34 2.11 -8.40
C LEU A 97 3.57 3.51 -8.97
N LEU A 98 4.83 3.84 -9.34
CA LEU A 98 5.13 5.13 -9.96
C LEU A 98 4.44 5.31 -11.32
N ALA A 99 4.31 4.24 -12.11
CA ALA A 99 3.61 4.29 -13.38
C ALA A 99 2.09 4.42 -13.23
N ASN A 100 1.50 3.71 -12.26
CA ASN A 100 0.05 3.65 -12.06
C ASN A 100 -0.49 4.83 -11.24
N ALA A 101 0.32 5.41 -10.35
CA ALA A 101 -0.10 6.45 -9.43
C ALA A 101 0.91 7.63 -9.37
N PRO A 102 1.27 8.25 -10.53
CA PRO A 102 2.27 9.32 -10.57
C PRO A 102 1.84 10.58 -9.81
N HIS A 103 0.57 10.71 -9.48
CA HIS A 103 0.01 11.82 -8.70
C HIS A 103 0.23 11.68 -7.19
N VAL A 104 0.63 10.50 -6.71
CA VAL A 104 0.90 10.22 -5.28
C VAL A 104 2.27 9.63 -5.03
N ALA A 105 2.97 9.16 -6.07
CA ALA A 105 4.29 8.56 -5.98
C ALA A 105 5.25 9.22 -6.97
N HIS A 106 6.46 9.54 -6.53
CA HIS A 106 7.48 10.22 -7.35
C HIS A 106 8.89 9.74 -6.99
N ASN A 107 9.83 10.02 -7.88
CA ASN A 107 11.24 9.74 -7.67
C ASN A 107 11.83 10.69 -6.61
N LEU A 108 12.55 10.13 -5.64
CA LEU A 108 13.29 10.87 -4.62
C LEU A 108 14.77 10.48 -4.67
N PRO A 109 15.68 11.46 -4.89
CA PRO A 109 17.11 11.21 -4.76
C PRO A 109 17.52 11.11 -3.28
N PHE A 110 18.26 10.08 -2.95
CA PHE A 110 18.87 9.87 -1.65
C PHE A 110 20.35 10.11 -1.73
N VAL A 111 20.91 10.76 -0.72
CA VAL A 111 22.35 10.97 -0.61
C VAL A 111 22.84 10.28 0.65
N VAL A 112 23.80 9.36 0.49
CA VAL A 112 24.51 8.69 1.59
C VAL A 112 25.86 9.35 1.72
N PRO A 113 26.15 10.06 2.85
CA PRO A 113 27.48 10.61 3.09
C PRO A 113 28.48 9.48 3.41
N ILE A 114 29.70 9.61 2.92
CA ILE A 114 30.77 8.64 3.09
C ILE A 114 31.88 9.26 3.93
N TYR A 115 32.20 8.60 5.04
CA TYR A 115 33.24 9.00 5.97
C TYR A 115 34.43 8.05 5.94
N ASP A 116 34.21 6.75 5.79
CA ASP A 116 35.25 5.77 5.74
C ASP A 116 35.74 5.48 4.32
N TRP A 117 37.02 5.15 4.17
CA TRP A 117 37.65 4.94 2.85
C TRP A 117 37.09 3.71 2.12
N TRP A 118 36.60 2.71 2.82
CA TRP A 118 36.05 1.47 2.26
C TRP A 118 34.59 1.60 1.83
N GLU A 119 33.87 2.56 2.38
CA GLU A 119 32.44 2.77 2.06
C GLU A 119 32.22 3.20 0.61
N GLY A 120 33.12 4.03 0.06
CA GLY A 120 33.03 4.47 -1.32
C GLY A 120 33.06 3.33 -2.33
N PRO A 121 34.07 2.45 -2.32
CA PRO A 121 34.08 1.24 -3.13
C PRO A 121 32.92 0.29 -2.82
N PHE A 122 32.54 0.14 -1.55
CA PHE A 122 31.44 -0.72 -1.14
C PHE A 122 30.10 -0.26 -1.75
N TYR A 123 29.75 1.00 -1.62
CA TYR A 123 28.53 1.54 -2.22
C TYR A 123 28.63 1.62 -3.74
N GLY A 124 29.78 1.98 -4.30
CA GLY A 124 29.98 2.04 -5.75
C GLY A 124 29.79 0.68 -6.43
N VAL A 125 30.37 -0.37 -5.86
CA VAL A 125 30.19 -1.74 -6.37
C VAL A 125 28.78 -2.28 -6.01
N GLY A 126 28.28 -2.01 -4.81
CA GLY A 126 27.00 -2.53 -4.34
C GLY A 126 25.78 -1.90 -5.03
N MET A 127 25.87 -0.63 -5.46
CA MET A 127 24.76 0.04 -6.13
C MET A 127 24.67 -0.30 -7.62
N THR A 128 25.75 -0.73 -8.27
CA THR A 128 25.70 -1.17 -9.66
C THR A 128 24.75 -2.36 -9.89
N PRO A 129 24.80 -3.46 -9.10
CA PRO A 129 23.80 -4.52 -9.18
C PRO A 129 22.37 -4.03 -8.91
N TYR A 130 22.19 -3.11 -7.97
CA TYR A 130 20.87 -2.54 -7.66
C TYR A 130 20.28 -1.81 -8.87
N ASP A 131 21.06 -0.97 -9.54
CA ASP A 131 20.65 -0.26 -10.75
C ASP A 131 20.36 -1.23 -11.91
N LEU A 132 21.19 -2.26 -12.07
CA LEU A 132 20.99 -3.30 -13.09
C LEU A 132 19.71 -4.11 -12.84
N LEU A 133 19.42 -4.46 -11.59
CA LEU A 133 18.21 -5.18 -11.20
C LEU A 133 16.95 -4.35 -11.40
N ALA A 134 17.03 -3.01 -11.28
CA ALA A 134 15.93 -2.11 -11.58
C ALA A 134 15.57 -2.06 -13.06
N GLY A 135 16.52 -2.31 -13.95
CA GLY A 135 16.34 -2.37 -15.41
C GLY A 135 15.59 -1.16 -15.96
N GLN A 136 14.57 -1.41 -16.80
CA GLN A 136 13.73 -0.33 -17.39
C GLN A 136 12.85 0.41 -16.38
N LEU A 137 12.68 -0.12 -15.18
CA LEU A 137 11.95 0.50 -14.08
C LEU A 137 12.86 1.26 -13.11
N GLY A 138 14.13 1.45 -13.50
CA GLY A 138 15.11 2.27 -12.80
C GLY A 138 14.69 3.74 -12.76
N LEU A 139 14.96 4.40 -11.63
CA LEU A 139 14.61 5.81 -11.40
C LEU A 139 15.76 6.76 -11.72
N GLY A 140 16.90 6.24 -12.05
CA GLY A 140 18.12 6.95 -12.37
C GLY A 140 19.35 6.18 -11.88
N PRO A 141 20.53 6.41 -12.50
CA PRO A 141 21.75 5.74 -12.10
C PRO A 141 22.28 6.26 -10.76
N SER A 142 22.83 5.34 -9.98
CA SER A 142 23.59 5.71 -8.79
C SER A 142 24.91 6.37 -9.17
N GLN A 143 25.32 7.41 -8.47
CA GLN A 143 26.52 8.20 -8.79
C GLN A 143 27.30 8.53 -7.54
N LEU A 144 28.64 8.49 -7.65
CA LEU A 144 29.52 9.01 -6.62
C LEU A 144 29.52 10.54 -6.68
N LEU A 145 29.24 11.19 -5.56
CA LEU A 145 29.27 12.64 -5.41
C LEU A 145 30.62 13.08 -4.82
N PRO A 146 31.30 14.06 -5.46
CA PRO A 146 32.47 14.69 -4.88
C PRO A 146 32.16 15.28 -3.50
N ARG A 147 33.18 15.35 -2.63
CA ARG A 147 33.06 15.94 -1.29
C ARG A 147 32.38 17.31 -1.28
N GLN A 148 32.71 18.17 -2.25
CA GLN A 148 32.20 19.55 -2.34
C GLN A 148 30.71 19.61 -2.69
N GLU A 149 30.19 18.60 -3.37
CA GLU A 149 28.79 18.52 -3.82
C GLU A 149 27.86 17.84 -2.79
N THR A 150 28.44 17.15 -1.80
CA THR A 150 27.65 16.41 -0.80
C THR A 150 26.95 17.34 0.22
N PRO A 151 27.63 18.33 0.85
CA PRO A 151 26.99 19.21 1.82
C PRO A 151 25.84 20.08 1.27
N PRO A 152 25.93 20.63 0.03
CA PRO A 152 24.79 21.38 -0.53
C PRO A 152 23.52 20.54 -0.67
N ARG A 153 23.65 19.22 -0.83
CA ARG A 153 22.52 18.28 -0.92
C ARG A 153 22.04 17.74 0.43
N LEU A 154 22.90 17.82 1.45
CA LEU A 154 22.63 17.42 2.84
C LEU A 154 23.15 18.51 3.80
N PRO A 155 22.46 19.64 3.96
CA PRO A 155 22.99 20.81 4.68
C PRO A 155 23.34 20.58 6.15
N ASN A 156 22.76 19.57 6.78
CA ASN A 156 22.90 19.29 8.21
C ASN A 156 23.87 18.16 8.54
N ILE A 157 24.68 17.70 7.55
CA ILE A 157 25.66 16.64 7.84
C ILE A 157 26.94 17.19 8.49
N GLU A 158 27.61 16.33 9.26
CA GLU A 158 28.91 16.63 9.81
C GLU A 158 29.97 16.72 8.67
N ALA A 159 30.58 17.89 8.52
CA ALA A 159 31.56 18.12 7.46
C ALA A 159 32.96 17.55 7.80
N LYS A 160 33.24 17.37 9.11
CA LYS A 160 34.51 16.82 9.57
C LYS A 160 34.59 15.33 9.24
N GLY A 161 35.64 14.95 8.54
CA GLY A 161 35.83 13.56 8.11
C GLY A 161 35.05 13.15 6.87
N LEU A 162 34.16 13.99 6.35
CA LEU A 162 33.42 13.70 5.10
C LEU A 162 34.43 13.54 3.93
N ARG A 163 34.33 12.43 3.23
CA ARG A 163 35.17 12.13 2.03
C ARG A 163 34.43 12.42 0.74
N ASN A 164 33.25 11.86 0.56
CA ASN A 164 32.38 12.01 -0.61
C ASN A 164 30.96 11.60 -0.24
N GLY A 165 30.06 11.44 -1.21
CA GLY A 165 28.74 10.88 -1.04
C GLY A 165 28.38 9.97 -2.18
N VAL A 166 27.30 9.21 -2.03
CA VAL A 166 26.65 8.47 -3.11
C VAL A 166 25.22 8.95 -3.22
N ILE A 167 24.82 9.32 -4.43
CA ILE A 167 23.41 9.56 -4.75
C ILE A 167 22.82 8.31 -5.40
N TYR A 168 21.65 7.91 -4.96
CA TYR A 168 20.83 6.88 -5.58
C TYR A 168 19.37 7.30 -5.56
N HIS A 169 18.53 6.61 -6.32
CA HIS A 169 17.14 6.99 -6.51
C HIS A 169 16.20 5.92 -5.97
N ASP A 170 15.19 6.36 -5.22
CA ASP A 170 14.12 5.48 -4.77
C ASP A 170 12.77 6.22 -4.85
N GLY A 171 11.66 5.55 -4.53
CA GLY A 171 10.34 6.15 -4.60
C GLY A 171 9.91 6.77 -3.27
N GLN A 172 9.32 7.95 -3.34
CA GLN A 172 8.55 8.53 -2.25
C GLN A 172 7.07 8.54 -2.63
N PHE A 173 6.18 8.34 -1.66
CA PHE A 173 4.74 8.38 -1.90
C PHE A 173 3.96 8.92 -0.71
N ASP A 174 2.77 9.47 -0.99
CA ASP A 174 1.78 9.80 0.04
C ASP A 174 0.93 8.54 0.32
N ASP A 175 1.23 7.84 1.40
CA ASP A 175 0.63 6.57 1.75
C ASP A 175 -0.87 6.68 2.10
N ALA A 176 -1.27 7.72 2.82
CA ALA A 176 -2.66 7.95 3.16
C ALA A 176 -3.48 8.30 1.91
N ARG A 177 -2.94 9.17 1.05
CA ARG A 177 -3.59 9.55 -0.20
C ARG A 177 -3.70 8.37 -1.17
N LEU A 178 -2.67 7.52 -1.24
CA LEU A 178 -2.72 6.29 -2.02
C LEU A 178 -3.87 5.39 -1.54
N ALA A 179 -4.04 5.23 -0.23
CA ALA A 179 -5.15 4.43 0.32
C ALA A 179 -6.52 4.98 -0.10
N ILE A 180 -6.72 6.29 -0.03
CA ILE A 180 -7.97 6.93 -0.51
C ILE A 180 -8.16 6.74 -2.02
N CYS A 181 -7.10 6.86 -2.81
CA CYS A 181 -7.17 6.60 -4.26
C CYS A 181 -7.58 5.14 -4.55
N LEU A 182 -7.04 4.17 -3.79
CA LEU A 182 -7.43 2.77 -3.92
C LEU A 182 -8.91 2.56 -3.55
N ALA A 183 -9.38 3.14 -2.43
CA ALA A 183 -10.78 3.05 -2.01
C ALA A 183 -11.73 3.64 -3.07
N ARG A 184 -11.40 4.80 -3.62
CA ARG A 184 -12.17 5.41 -4.73
C ARG A 184 -12.19 4.52 -5.96
N THR A 185 -11.05 3.97 -6.35
CA THR A 185 -10.98 3.08 -7.51
C THR A 185 -11.79 1.79 -7.31
N ILE A 186 -11.85 1.26 -6.07
CA ILE A 186 -12.74 0.13 -5.72
C ILE A 186 -14.19 0.52 -5.94
N ALA A 187 -14.59 1.71 -5.47
CA ALA A 187 -15.95 2.23 -5.67
C ALA A 187 -16.29 2.43 -7.14
N ASP A 188 -15.41 3.07 -7.92
CA ASP A 188 -15.57 3.31 -9.36
C ASP A 188 -15.72 2.01 -10.17
N LYS A 189 -15.18 0.90 -9.65
CA LYS A 189 -15.31 -0.44 -10.23
C LYS A 189 -16.52 -1.23 -9.70
N GLY A 190 -17.38 -0.60 -8.89
CA GLY A 190 -18.62 -1.20 -8.36
C GLY A 190 -18.43 -2.02 -7.08
N GLY A 191 -17.26 -2.00 -6.47
CA GLY A 191 -17.04 -2.52 -5.12
C GLY A 191 -17.61 -1.59 -4.05
N VAL A 192 -17.66 -2.08 -2.82
CA VAL A 192 -18.18 -1.32 -1.67
C VAL A 192 -17.08 -1.19 -0.61
N PRO A 193 -16.26 -0.14 -0.65
CA PRO A 193 -15.33 0.18 0.43
C PRO A 193 -16.09 0.98 1.50
N LEU A 194 -16.22 0.41 2.69
CA LEU A 194 -17.02 0.97 3.78
C LEU A 194 -16.17 1.12 5.04
N ASN A 195 -15.97 2.37 5.46
CA ASN A 195 -15.31 2.70 6.72
C ASN A 195 -16.30 2.84 7.87
N HIS A 196 -15.78 2.93 9.10
CA HIS A 196 -16.55 2.97 10.36
C HIS A 196 -17.53 1.82 10.51
N VAL A 197 -17.18 0.65 9.96
CA VAL A 197 -17.94 -0.59 10.15
C VAL A 197 -17.01 -1.69 10.66
N ARG A 198 -17.22 -2.07 11.91
CA ARG A 198 -16.41 -3.08 12.60
C ARG A 198 -16.99 -4.47 12.41
N VAL A 199 -16.17 -5.42 11.98
CA VAL A 199 -16.51 -6.84 12.07
C VAL A 199 -16.41 -7.29 13.54
N THR A 200 -17.46 -7.90 14.04
CA THR A 200 -17.59 -8.33 15.44
C THR A 200 -17.56 -9.84 15.60
N GLU A 201 -17.84 -10.60 14.53
CA GLU A 201 -17.89 -12.06 14.56
C GLU A 201 -17.68 -12.64 13.16
N LEU A 202 -17.03 -13.81 13.08
CA LEU A 202 -17.00 -14.65 11.89
C LEU A 202 -18.18 -15.63 11.93
N ARG A 203 -19.11 -15.53 10.98
CA ARG A 203 -20.22 -16.45 10.85
C ARG A 203 -19.72 -17.79 10.30
N LYS A 204 -19.98 -18.87 11.04
CA LYS A 204 -19.49 -20.21 10.68
C LYS A 204 -20.65 -21.18 10.46
N ARG A 205 -20.53 -22.06 9.47
CA ARG A 205 -21.47 -23.15 9.22
C ARG A 205 -20.68 -24.41 8.86
N GLY A 206 -20.85 -25.47 9.64
CA GLY A 206 -20.11 -26.71 9.44
C GLY A 206 -18.60 -26.56 9.54
N GLY A 207 -18.11 -25.65 10.40
CA GLY A 207 -16.68 -25.36 10.55
C GLY A 207 -16.09 -24.38 9.52
N ASN A 208 -16.82 -24.02 8.48
CA ASN A 208 -16.38 -23.06 7.45
C ASN A 208 -16.91 -21.68 7.73
N VAL A 209 -16.11 -20.66 7.45
CA VAL A 209 -16.55 -19.24 7.47
C VAL A 209 -17.43 -19.01 6.26
N VAL A 210 -18.66 -18.52 6.49
CA VAL A 210 -19.67 -18.25 5.47
C VAL A 210 -20.04 -16.77 5.39
N GLY A 211 -19.43 -15.93 6.20
CA GLY A 211 -19.70 -14.50 6.25
C GLY A 211 -19.22 -13.87 7.55
N VAL A 212 -19.71 -12.68 7.81
CA VAL A 212 -19.36 -11.90 9.01
C VAL A 212 -20.61 -11.27 9.64
N ARG A 213 -20.54 -11.01 10.94
CA ARG A 213 -21.39 -10.01 11.59
C ARG A 213 -20.58 -8.72 11.73
N ALA A 214 -21.18 -7.60 11.38
CA ALA A 214 -20.53 -6.30 11.45
C ALA A 214 -21.45 -5.28 12.13
N CYS A 215 -20.88 -4.21 12.65
CA CYS A 215 -21.59 -3.13 13.32
C CYS A 215 -21.09 -1.79 12.79
N ASP A 216 -22.02 -0.95 12.38
CA ASP A 216 -21.73 0.47 12.12
C ASP A 216 -21.34 1.15 13.44
N VAL A 217 -20.14 1.65 13.52
CA VAL A 217 -19.57 2.26 14.74
C VAL A 217 -20.24 3.59 15.07
N GLU A 218 -20.80 4.28 14.09
CA GLU A 218 -21.45 5.58 14.28
C GLU A 218 -22.89 5.45 14.78
N THR A 219 -23.62 4.44 14.31
CA THR A 219 -25.05 4.29 14.62
C THR A 219 -25.34 3.12 15.57
N GLY A 220 -24.42 2.17 15.70
CA GLY A 220 -24.62 0.92 16.43
C GLY A 220 -25.43 -0.13 15.67
N GLU A 221 -25.79 0.13 14.41
CA GLU A 221 -26.55 -0.81 13.58
C GLU A 221 -25.74 -2.05 13.25
N ALA A 222 -26.34 -3.23 13.41
CA ALA A 222 -25.72 -4.51 13.13
C ALA A 222 -26.15 -5.08 11.77
N PHE A 223 -25.20 -5.72 11.09
CA PHE A 223 -25.39 -6.38 9.79
C PHE A 223 -24.93 -7.83 9.85
N GLU A 224 -25.70 -8.73 9.23
CA GLU A 224 -25.29 -10.09 8.95
C GLU A 224 -25.02 -10.22 7.44
N LEU A 225 -23.78 -10.50 7.10
CA LEU A 225 -23.29 -10.45 5.72
C LEU A 225 -22.75 -11.82 5.34
N ASP A 226 -23.31 -12.40 4.25
CA ASP A 226 -22.86 -13.69 3.72
C ASP A 226 -21.82 -13.50 2.62
N ALA A 227 -20.81 -14.39 2.59
CA ALA A 227 -19.78 -14.38 1.58
C ALA A 227 -19.25 -15.78 1.26
N ARG A 228 -18.71 -15.94 0.04
CA ARG A 228 -17.93 -17.15 -0.33
C ARG A 228 -16.58 -17.19 0.36
N VAL A 229 -15.92 -16.02 0.42
CA VAL A 229 -14.58 -15.88 0.98
C VAL A 229 -14.55 -14.67 1.89
N VAL A 230 -13.96 -14.85 3.06
CA VAL A 230 -13.63 -13.75 3.98
C VAL A 230 -12.12 -13.64 4.09
N VAL A 231 -11.58 -12.47 3.78
CA VAL A 231 -10.14 -12.20 3.85
C VAL A 231 -9.85 -11.34 5.08
N ASN A 232 -9.01 -11.85 5.96
CA ASN A 232 -8.50 -11.08 7.10
C ASN A 232 -7.26 -10.28 6.65
N ALA A 233 -7.41 -8.98 6.49
CA ALA A 233 -6.34 -8.03 6.13
C ALA A 233 -6.16 -6.93 7.20
N THR A 234 -6.41 -7.26 8.47
CA THR A 234 -6.44 -6.32 9.59
C THR A 234 -5.06 -5.99 10.16
N GLY A 235 -3.98 -6.46 9.52
CA GLY A 235 -2.61 -6.12 9.89
C GLY A 235 -2.28 -6.53 11.33
N ILE A 236 -1.99 -5.57 12.19
CA ILE A 236 -1.64 -5.81 13.61
C ILE A 236 -2.78 -6.38 14.45
N PHE A 237 -4.02 -6.34 13.94
CA PHE A 237 -5.22 -6.89 14.61
C PHE A 237 -5.65 -8.25 14.03
N SER A 238 -4.78 -8.90 13.26
CA SER A 238 -5.12 -10.15 12.56
C SER A 238 -5.45 -11.29 13.52
N ASP A 239 -4.83 -11.33 14.70
CA ASP A 239 -5.08 -12.35 15.70
C ASP A 239 -6.46 -12.20 16.36
N ASP A 240 -6.94 -10.97 16.56
CA ASP A 240 -8.28 -10.71 17.11
C ASP A 240 -9.37 -11.32 16.20
N VAL A 241 -9.24 -11.11 14.88
CA VAL A 241 -10.17 -11.68 13.90
C VAL A 241 -10.03 -13.20 13.81
N ARG A 242 -8.81 -13.74 13.93
CA ARG A 242 -8.57 -15.19 13.88
C ARG A 242 -9.19 -15.93 15.08
N GLN A 243 -9.34 -15.26 16.22
CA GLN A 243 -9.92 -15.81 17.44
C GLN A 243 -11.44 -15.73 17.49
N MET A 244 -12.09 -15.01 16.55
CA MET A 244 -13.54 -15.00 16.38
C MET A 244 -14.02 -16.35 15.79
#